data_b1be1d9df5120219225a66d8355d375d
#
_entry.id   b1be1d9df5120219225a66d8355d375d
#
_cell.length_a   1.000
_cell.length_b   1.000
_cell.length_c   1.000
_cell.angle_alpha   90.00
_cell.angle_beta   90.00
_cell.angle_gamma   90.00
#
_symmetry.space_group_name_H-M   'P 1'
#
loop_
_entity.id
_entity.type
_entity.pdbx_description
1 polymer ?
#
loop_
_entity_poly.entity_id
_entity_poly.type
_entity_poly.pdbx_seq_one_letter_code
_entity_poly.pdbx_strand_id
1 'polypeptide(L)'
;MKKRTLLSFALAAVTLAFTAAAQDKPLKVGVTAGPHAQIFEQVRKVAERDGLKIQIVEFSDYVQPNAALAAGDLDANSYQHKPYLDQQVKDRGYKLAPVGYTVNFPIGIYSKKVKSLKDLKEGARIGIPNDPTNGGRVLLVFQDQGLIKSG
;
A
#
# COMPACT_ATOMS: atom_id res chain seq x y z
N MET A 1 55.96 17.76 -7.72
CA MET A 1 54.94 16.94 -8.39
C MET A 1 54.27 15.86 -7.50
N LYS A 2 54.89 15.41 -6.38
CA LYS A 2 54.37 14.31 -5.54
C LYS A 2 53.15 14.66 -4.61
N LYS A 3 52.99 15.94 -4.23
CA LYS A 3 51.90 16.36 -3.31
C LYS A 3 50.54 16.53 -3.98
N ARG A 4 50.49 16.84 -5.28
CA ARG A 4 49.20 16.98 -6.03
C ARG A 4 48.52 15.65 -6.34
N THR A 5 49.29 14.59 -6.56
CA THR A 5 48.81 13.23 -6.84
C THR A 5 48.15 12.59 -5.60
N LEU A 6 48.71 12.86 -4.40
CA LEU A 6 48.16 12.36 -3.13
C LEU A 6 46.81 13.00 -2.78
N LEU A 7 46.58 14.30 -3.09
CA LEU A 7 45.33 14.97 -2.86
C LEU A 7 44.21 14.42 -3.80
N SER A 8 44.55 14.10 -5.05
CA SER A 8 43.58 13.56 -6.02
C SER A 8 43.13 12.14 -5.64
N PHE A 9 44.00 11.31 -5.07
CA PHE A 9 43.65 9.98 -4.58
C PHE A 9 42.75 10.02 -3.32
N ALA A 10 43.01 10.98 -2.43
CA ALA A 10 42.19 11.16 -1.22
C ALA A 10 40.76 11.64 -1.56
N LEU A 11 40.61 12.52 -2.56
CA LEU A 11 39.32 13.02 -2.98
C LEU A 11 38.48 11.94 -3.70
N ALA A 12 39.12 11.07 -4.50
CA ALA A 12 38.44 9.94 -5.16
C ALA A 12 38.01 8.86 -4.17
N ALA A 13 38.78 8.62 -3.09
CA ALA A 13 38.41 7.67 -2.05
C ALA A 13 37.22 8.14 -1.20
N VAL A 14 37.08 9.45 -0.96
CA VAL A 14 35.95 10.03 -0.22
C VAL A 14 34.64 9.97 -1.04
N THR A 15 34.71 10.19 -2.34
CA THR A 15 33.50 10.08 -3.20
C THR A 15 32.97 8.64 -3.34
N LEU A 16 33.86 7.65 -3.34
CA LEU A 16 33.46 6.23 -3.36
C LEU A 16 32.85 5.77 -2.03
N ALA A 17 33.28 6.33 -0.90
CA ALA A 17 32.68 5.99 0.41
C ALA A 17 31.26 6.54 0.59
N PHE A 18 30.93 7.68 -0.03
CA PHE A 18 29.57 8.26 0.04
C PHE A 18 28.53 7.46 -0.79
N THR A 19 28.93 6.81 -1.87
CA THR A 19 28.01 5.97 -2.66
C THR A 19 27.70 4.62 -2.01
N ALA A 20 28.60 4.08 -1.20
CA ALA A 20 28.35 2.83 -0.47
C ALA A 20 27.41 2.99 0.73
N ALA A 21 27.40 4.15 1.39
CA ALA A 21 26.54 4.40 2.56
C ALA A 21 25.05 4.65 2.20
N ALA A 22 24.75 5.03 0.95
CA ALA A 22 23.36 5.24 0.50
C ALA A 22 22.61 3.92 0.24
N GLN A 23 23.29 2.80 0.12
CA GLN A 23 22.74 1.50 -0.29
C GLN A 23 22.31 0.62 0.90
N ASP A 24 22.59 1.01 2.14
CA ASP A 24 22.35 0.17 3.33
C ASP A 24 21.02 0.46 4.05
N LYS A 25 20.34 1.56 3.72
CA LYS A 25 19.07 1.90 4.37
C LYS A 25 17.92 1.09 3.75
N PRO A 26 17.19 0.29 4.54
CA PRO A 26 16.07 -0.47 4.00
C PRO A 26 14.95 0.46 3.53
N LEU A 27 14.32 0.08 2.42
CA LEU A 27 13.12 0.73 1.91
C LEU A 27 11.94 0.39 2.83
N LYS A 28 11.33 1.38 3.45
CA LYS A 28 10.16 1.19 4.32
C LYS A 28 8.88 1.16 3.49
N VAL A 29 8.20 0.01 3.48
CA VAL A 29 6.96 -0.17 2.72
C VAL A 29 5.80 -0.44 3.66
N GLY A 30 4.80 0.45 3.64
CA GLY A 30 3.55 0.29 4.39
C GLY A 30 2.58 -0.64 3.67
N VAL A 31 2.00 -1.59 4.40
CA VAL A 31 1.00 -2.53 3.90
C VAL A 31 -0.13 -2.68 4.91
N THR A 32 -1.31 -3.13 4.47
CA THR A 32 -2.35 -3.57 5.41
C THR A 32 -2.15 -5.02 5.82
N ALA A 33 -2.58 -5.35 7.03
CA ALA A 33 -2.61 -6.72 7.56
C ALA A 33 -3.34 -7.69 6.61
N GLY A 34 -2.90 -8.95 6.60
CA GLY A 34 -3.48 -10.00 5.78
C GLY A 34 -2.81 -10.16 4.42
N PRO A 35 -3.56 -10.25 3.30
CA PRO A 35 -3.00 -10.61 1.99
C PRO A 35 -1.89 -9.69 1.50
N HIS A 36 -1.99 -8.38 1.70
CA HIS A 36 -0.93 -7.45 1.28
C HIS A 36 0.38 -7.70 2.06
N ALA A 37 0.30 -7.89 3.38
CA ALA A 37 1.48 -8.21 4.20
C ALA A 37 2.12 -9.53 3.75
N GLN A 38 1.31 -10.57 3.51
CA GLN A 38 1.79 -11.88 3.05
C GLN A 38 2.49 -11.81 1.69
N ILE A 39 1.92 -11.05 0.74
CA ILE A 39 2.53 -10.82 -0.58
C ILE A 39 3.86 -10.09 -0.42
N PHE A 40 3.90 -9.02 0.38
CA PHE A 40 5.12 -8.25 0.57
C PHE A 40 6.22 -8.99 1.30
N GLU A 41 5.91 -9.99 2.13
CA GLU A 41 6.92 -10.90 2.67
C GLU A 41 7.63 -11.71 1.58
N GLN A 42 6.91 -12.08 0.51
CA GLN A 42 7.55 -12.73 -0.63
C GLN A 42 8.33 -11.72 -1.49
N VAL A 43 7.78 -10.52 -1.71
CA VAL A 43 8.49 -9.44 -2.42
C VAL A 43 9.81 -9.12 -1.72
N ARG A 44 9.82 -9.00 -0.39
CA ARG A 44 11.02 -8.77 0.42
C ARG A 44 12.09 -9.82 0.18
N LYS A 45 11.70 -11.12 0.19
CA LYS A 45 12.64 -12.22 -0.04
C LYS A 45 13.24 -12.21 -1.46
N VAL A 46 12.45 -11.82 -2.46
CA VAL A 46 12.94 -11.71 -3.85
C VAL A 46 13.86 -10.51 -3.98
N ALA A 47 13.45 -9.33 -3.48
CA ALA A 47 14.22 -8.10 -3.52
C ALA A 47 15.60 -8.24 -2.82
N GLU A 48 15.64 -8.99 -1.72
CA GLU A 48 16.89 -9.24 -0.98
C GLU A 48 17.94 -9.99 -1.84
N ARG A 49 17.51 -10.87 -2.75
CA ARG A 49 18.40 -11.56 -3.69
C ARG A 49 19.05 -10.59 -4.68
N ASP A 50 18.34 -9.49 -4.98
CA ASP A 50 18.81 -8.42 -5.86
C ASP A 50 19.51 -7.29 -5.08
N GLY A 51 19.79 -7.50 -3.79
CA GLY A 51 20.49 -6.55 -2.92
C GLY A 51 19.61 -5.43 -2.38
N LEU A 52 18.29 -5.46 -2.57
CA LEU A 52 17.36 -4.46 -2.05
C LEU A 52 16.77 -4.93 -0.72
N LYS A 53 17.07 -4.21 0.36
CA LYS A 53 16.50 -4.46 1.68
C LYS A 53 15.13 -3.76 1.81
N ILE A 54 14.10 -4.49 2.17
CA ILE A 54 12.76 -3.97 2.44
C ILE A 54 12.40 -4.18 3.91
N GLN A 55 11.94 -3.10 4.55
CA GLN A 55 11.31 -3.13 5.87
C GLN A 55 9.80 -2.99 5.68
N ILE A 56 9.05 -4.02 6.02
CA ILE A 56 7.60 -4.01 5.98
C ILE A 56 7.05 -3.35 7.25
N VAL A 57 6.15 -2.37 7.09
CA VAL A 57 5.41 -1.73 8.17
C VAL A 57 3.93 -2.05 7.99
N GLU A 58 3.38 -2.86 8.91
CA GLU A 58 2.01 -3.34 8.82
C GLU A 58 1.04 -2.40 9.56
N PHE A 59 -0.08 -2.06 8.92
CA PHE A 59 -1.14 -1.22 9.45
C PHE A 59 -2.42 -2.03 9.61
N SER A 60 -3.17 -1.74 10.67
CA SER A 60 -4.46 -2.37 10.94
C SER A 60 -5.66 -1.63 10.35
N ASP A 61 -5.46 -0.43 9.82
CA ASP A 61 -6.50 0.41 9.23
C ASP A 61 -6.14 0.89 7.81
N TYR A 62 -7.10 1.54 7.15
CA TYR A 62 -7.01 1.95 5.75
C TYR A 62 -6.62 3.43 5.56
N VAL A 63 -6.53 4.21 6.64
CA VAL A 63 -6.27 5.67 6.60
C VAL A 63 -4.80 5.98 6.83
N GLN A 64 -4.17 5.31 7.80
CA GLN A 64 -2.81 5.61 8.23
C GLN A 64 -1.71 5.40 7.17
N PRO A 65 -1.76 4.37 6.26
CA PRO A 65 -0.67 4.16 5.32
C PRO A 65 -0.36 5.36 4.41
N ASN A 66 -1.38 6.07 3.93
CA ASN A 66 -1.17 7.28 3.12
C ASN A 66 -0.70 8.46 3.97
N ALA A 67 -1.18 8.60 5.19
CA ALA A 67 -0.72 9.65 6.09
C ALA A 67 0.77 9.49 6.44
N ALA A 68 1.19 8.26 6.78
CA ALA A 68 2.58 7.94 7.08
C ALA A 68 3.50 8.14 5.86
N LEU A 69 3.05 7.77 4.66
CA LEU A 69 3.80 8.01 3.44
C LEU A 69 3.94 9.51 3.14
N ALA A 70 2.85 10.27 3.28
CA ALA A 70 2.87 11.72 3.06
C ALA A 70 3.74 12.48 4.09
N ALA A 71 3.86 11.95 5.30
CA ALA A 71 4.73 12.48 6.36
C ALA A 71 6.21 12.13 6.16
N GLY A 72 6.54 11.19 5.25
CA GLY A 72 7.91 10.72 5.03
C GLY A 72 8.35 9.61 5.99
N ASP A 73 7.44 9.02 6.75
CA ASP A 73 7.71 7.89 7.63
C ASP A 73 7.87 6.56 6.86
N LEU A 74 7.35 6.53 5.63
CA LEU A 74 7.45 5.44 4.66
C LEU A 74 8.06 5.94 3.35
N ASP A 75 8.69 5.04 2.59
CA ASP A 75 9.17 5.29 1.23
C ASP A 75 8.13 4.90 0.17
N ALA A 76 7.29 3.92 0.48
CA ALA A 76 6.18 3.47 -0.37
C ALA A 76 5.06 2.83 0.48
N ASN A 77 3.89 2.63 -0.11
CA ASN A 77 2.87 1.75 0.44
C ASN A 77 2.21 0.89 -0.65
N SER A 78 1.60 -0.23 -0.25
CA SER A 78 0.86 -1.10 -1.14
C SER A 78 -0.34 -1.70 -0.40
N TYR A 79 -1.55 -1.16 -0.65
CA TYR A 79 -2.76 -1.64 0.00
C TYR A 79 -4.06 -1.19 -0.70
N GLN A 80 -4.03 -0.12 -1.48
CA GLN A 80 -5.20 0.60 -1.97
C GLN A 80 -5.39 0.44 -3.47
N HIS A 81 -6.62 0.62 -3.93
CA HIS A 81 -6.94 0.77 -5.34
C HIS A 81 -6.86 2.25 -5.76
N LYS A 82 -6.68 2.48 -7.05
CA LYS A 82 -6.46 3.84 -7.59
C LYS A 82 -7.58 4.84 -7.22
N PRO A 83 -8.89 4.51 -7.30
CA PRO A 83 -9.94 5.46 -6.91
C PRO A 83 -9.83 5.94 -5.46
N TYR A 84 -9.41 5.09 -4.53
CA TYR A 84 -9.17 5.50 -3.15
C TYR A 84 -7.97 6.46 -3.05
N LEU A 85 -6.86 6.16 -3.71
CA LEU A 85 -5.70 7.05 -3.75
C LEU A 85 -6.10 8.44 -4.31
N ASP A 86 -6.81 8.47 -5.44
CA ASP A 86 -7.25 9.71 -6.07
C ASP A 86 -8.13 10.55 -5.13
N GLN A 87 -9.05 9.89 -4.41
CA GLN A 87 -9.89 10.54 -3.41
C GLN A 87 -9.05 11.11 -2.24
N GLN A 88 -8.08 10.34 -1.72
CA GLN A 88 -7.19 10.79 -0.65
C GLN A 88 -6.31 11.98 -1.09
N VAL A 89 -5.77 11.94 -2.29
CA VAL A 89 -5.01 13.05 -2.88
C VAL A 89 -5.87 14.31 -2.97
N LYS A 90 -7.12 14.17 -3.45
CA LYS A 90 -8.06 15.29 -3.56
C LYS A 90 -8.45 15.86 -2.20
N ASP A 91 -8.84 15.01 -1.25
CA ASP A 91 -9.41 15.45 0.03
C ASP A 91 -8.37 15.91 1.04
N ARG A 92 -7.17 15.30 1.01
CA ARG A 92 -6.10 15.54 1.97
C ARG A 92 -4.95 16.39 1.40
N GLY A 93 -4.92 16.63 0.10
CA GLY A 93 -3.84 17.36 -0.55
C GLY A 93 -2.51 16.59 -0.58
N TYR A 94 -2.53 15.26 -0.45
CA TYR A 94 -1.31 14.45 -0.47
C TYR A 94 -0.62 14.52 -1.84
N LYS A 95 0.70 14.66 -1.83
CA LYS A 95 1.53 14.62 -3.04
C LYS A 95 2.02 13.20 -3.30
N LEU A 96 1.08 12.28 -3.50
CA LEU A 96 1.33 10.87 -3.74
C LEU A 96 0.95 10.50 -5.17
N ALA A 97 1.72 9.58 -5.76
CA ALA A 97 1.48 9.07 -7.12
C ALA A 97 1.59 7.53 -7.14
N PRO A 98 0.79 6.83 -7.97
CA PRO A 98 0.98 5.40 -8.18
C PRO A 98 2.26 5.16 -8.98
N VAL A 99 3.09 4.21 -8.53
CA VAL A 99 4.32 3.79 -9.21
C VAL A 99 4.17 2.43 -9.92
N GLY A 100 3.12 1.67 -9.59
CA GLY A 100 2.82 0.38 -10.20
C GLY A 100 1.58 -0.26 -9.59
N TYR A 101 1.10 -1.33 -10.21
CA TYR A 101 0.01 -2.14 -9.71
C TYR A 101 0.57 -3.47 -9.20
N THR A 102 0.02 -3.99 -8.10
CA THR A 102 0.48 -5.22 -7.44
C THR A 102 -0.53 -6.35 -7.60
N VAL A 103 -1.69 -6.25 -6.97
CA VAL A 103 -2.69 -7.30 -6.92
C VAL A 103 -4.09 -6.70 -7.01
N ASN A 104 -5.01 -7.44 -7.66
CA ASN A 104 -6.41 -7.06 -7.72
C ASN A 104 -7.24 -8.00 -6.84
N PHE A 105 -8.06 -7.40 -5.96
CA PHE A 105 -9.01 -8.12 -5.13
C PHE A 105 -10.44 -7.85 -5.60
N PRO A 106 -11.19 -8.90 -6.01
CA PRO A 106 -12.62 -8.76 -6.18
C PRO A 106 -13.29 -8.46 -4.83
N ILE A 107 -14.34 -7.64 -4.86
CA ILE A 107 -15.16 -7.41 -3.68
C ILE A 107 -16.11 -8.59 -3.51
N GLY A 108 -16.35 -9.01 -2.26
CA GLY A 108 -17.22 -10.13 -1.95
C GLY A 108 -18.10 -9.84 -0.73
N ILE A 109 -19.22 -10.53 -0.63
CA ILE A 109 -20.11 -10.53 0.52
C ILE A 109 -19.82 -11.78 1.35
N TYR A 110 -19.54 -11.61 2.63
CA TYR A 110 -19.18 -12.70 3.54
C TYR A 110 -20.12 -12.74 4.73
N SER A 111 -20.49 -13.94 5.18
CA SER A 111 -21.30 -14.13 6.38
C SER A 111 -20.85 -15.34 7.17
N LYS A 112 -20.91 -15.20 8.52
CA LYS A 112 -20.82 -16.32 9.46
C LYS A 112 -22.21 -16.80 9.91
N LYS A 113 -23.31 -16.10 9.55
CA LYS A 113 -24.66 -16.34 10.02
C LYS A 113 -25.54 -17.03 8.99
N VAL A 114 -25.35 -16.71 7.73
CA VAL A 114 -26.16 -17.25 6.61
C VAL A 114 -25.25 -17.82 5.54
N LYS A 115 -25.73 -18.80 4.80
CA LYS A 115 -25.00 -19.46 3.70
C LYS A 115 -25.33 -18.88 2.33
N SER A 116 -26.44 -18.16 2.21
CA SER A 116 -26.89 -17.54 0.97
C SER A 116 -27.48 -16.16 1.26
N LEU A 117 -27.42 -15.27 0.29
CA LEU A 117 -28.10 -13.96 0.35
C LEU A 117 -29.61 -14.11 0.46
N LYS A 118 -30.17 -15.20 -0.08
CA LYS A 118 -31.61 -15.53 0.02
C LYS A 118 -32.06 -15.84 1.44
N ASP A 119 -31.13 -16.18 2.33
CA ASP A 119 -31.41 -16.48 3.73
C ASP A 119 -31.40 -15.21 4.61
N LEU A 120 -31.10 -14.05 4.04
CA LEU A 120 -31.15 -12.78 4.75
C LEU A 120 -32.60 -12.43 5.09
N LYS A 121 -32.85 -12.20 6.38
CA LYS A 121 -34.16 -11.78 6.87
C LYS A 121 -34.31 -10.27 6.77
N GLU A 122 -35.55 -9.80 6.74
CA GLU A 122 -35.85 -8.38 6.89
C GLU A 122 -35.21 -7.83 8.17
N GLY A 123 -34.63 -6.61 8.08
CA GLY A 123 -33.89 -6.01 9.18
C GLY A 123 -32.47 -6.55 9.40
N ALA A 124 -31.97 -7.42 8.52
CA ALA A 124 -30.58 -7.89 8.59
C ALA A 124 -29.59 -6.72 8.49
N ARG A 125 -28.59 -6.70 9.37
CA ARG A 125 -27.55 -5.68 9.37
C ARG A 125 -26.34 -6.15 8.57
N ILE A 126 -25.92 -5.36 7.59
CA ILE A 126 -24.76 -5.62 6.72
C ILE A 126 -23.74 -4.51 6.95
N GLY A 127 -22.50 -4.91 7.28
CA GLY A 127 -21.38 -3.98 7.37
C GLY A 127 -20.83 -3.68 5.97
N ILE A 128 -20.58 -2.41 5.70
CA ILE A 128 -19.93 -1.95 4.45
C ILE A 128 -18.71 -1.07 4.77
N PRO A 129 -17.74 -0.93 3.84
CA PRO A 129 -16.67 0.04 4.00
C PRO A 129 -17.22 1.46 4.18
N ASN A 130 -16.57 2.25 5.03
CA ASN A 130 -16.99 3.61 5.34
C ASN A 130 -16.37 4.68 4.42
N ASP A 131 -15.48 4.29 3.51
CA ASP A 131 -14.97 5.20 2.49
C ASP A 131 -15.88 5.20 1.25
N PRO A 132 -16.03 6.34 0.55
CA PRO A 132 -16.99 6.47 -0.54
C PRO A 132 -16.66 5.58 -1.73
N THR A 133 -15.37 5.28 -1.96
CA THR A 133 -14.93 4.51 -3.14
C THR A 133 -15.25 3.02 -3.01
N ASN A 134 -14.95 2.41 -1.86
CA ASN A 134 -15.29 1.01 -1.61
C ASN A 134 -16.76 0.85 -1.21
N GLY A 135 -17.35 1.80 -0.48
CA GLY A 135 -18.78 1.83 -0.21
C GLY A 135 -19.60 1.81 -1.50
N GLY A 136 -19.25 2.63 -2.48
CA GLY A 136 -19.91 2.65 -3.80
C GLY A 136 -19.80 1.30 -4.52
N ARG A 137 -18.66 0.62 -4.47
CA ARG A 137 -18.49 -0.73 -5.03
C ARG A 137 -19.43 -1.76 -4.40
N VAL A 138 -19.62 -1.70 -3.08
CA VAL A 138 -20.53 -2.61 -2.37
C VAL A 138 -21.98 -2.36 -2.80
N LEU A 139 -22.39 -1.11 -2.95
CA LEU A 139 -23.75 -0.78 -3.39
C LEU A 139 -24.02 -1.33 -4.80
N LEU A 140 -23.06 -1.27 -5.71
CA LEU A 140 -23.17 -1.89 -7.03
C LEU A 140 -23.33 -3.40 -6.94
N VAL A 141 -22.58 -4.08 -6.07
CA VAL A 141 -22.75 -5.52 -5.83
C VAL A 141 -24.13 -5.82 -5.25
N PHE A 142 -24.63 -5.03 -4.32
CA PHE A 142 -25.97 -5.22 -3.75
C PHE A 142 -27.06 -5.04 -4.80
N GLN A 143 -26.91 -4.07 -5.68
CA GLN A 143 -27.82 -3.86 -6.81
C GLN A 143 -27.81 -5.05 -7.78
N ASP A 144 -26.62 -5.52 -8.18
CA ASP A 144 -26.44 -6.67 -9.06
C ASP A 144 -27.06 -7.95 -8.47
N GLN A 145 -26.98 -8.13 -7.16
CA GLN A 145 -27.58 -9.25 -6.44
C GLN A 145 -29.07 -9.04 -6.08
N GLY A 146 -29.68 -7.93 -6.48
CA GLY A 146 -31.09 -7.63 -6.24
C GLY A 146 -31.43 -7.31 -4.78
N LEU A 147 -30.44 -6.98 -3.94
CA LEU A 147 -30.65 -6.62 -2.53
C LEU A 147 -31.14 -5.18 -2.38
N ILE A 148 -30.81 -4.31 -3.30
CA ILE A 148 -31.27 -2.92 -3.38
C ILE A 148 -31.68 -2.57 -4.79
N LYS A 149 -32.52 -1.53 -4.95
CA LYS A 149 -32.83 -0.91 -6.22
C LYS A 149 -32.04 0.38 -6.37
N SER A 150 -31.56 0.69 -7.57
CA SER A 150 -31.09 2.03 -7.89
C SER A 150 -32.30 2.97 -7.85
N GLY A 151 -32.17 4.08 -7.12
CA GLY A 151 -33.12 5.19 -7.17
C GLY A 151 -32.91 6.02 -8.41
#